data_c9bed9afd4ae10cec0d984e33c606e47
#
_entry.id   c9bed9afd4ae10cec0d984e33c606e47
#
_cell.length_a   1.000
_cell.length_b   1.000
_cell.length_c   1.000
_cell.angle_alpha   90.00
_cell.angle_beta   90.00
_cell.angle_gamma   90.00
#
_symmetry.space_group_name_H-M   'P 1'
#
loop_
_entity.id
_entity.type
_entity.pdbx_description
1 polymer ?
#
loop_
_entity_poly.entity_id
_entity_poly.type
_entity_poly.pdbx_seq_one_letter_code
_entity_poly.pdbx_strand_id
1 'polypeptide(L)'
;MEKNKRADGRELKQLRPLTAEINCLPSVVHGSALFARGETMAMALATLAPLEERQYFDSYTGGEDTKRFILHYNFPPFSVGDTGRFGGQNRREIGHGALAERSIAPVIPADADFPYAIRVSSEVMESNGSTSMATVCAGTMSLLAAGVPLIRPVAGISVGLVTEFNGDQMERYVTLLDIIGSEDFYGDMDFKLCGTDAGVTGYQLDLKLPGIPLDILEEAIYVAKKGRSDVLNVMHEAIAAPAEMSPNAPRIESTKIPADRIGELIGPGGKNIKAIQAESGADINIEEDGTVHIYASKQEGLDRAMELVTRMFKTIEIGELYTGKIVSTTTFGAFMEVLPGKDGLIHISELAEGRTVKTAVSYTHLTL
;
A
#
# COMPACT_ATOMS: atom_id res chain seq x y z
N MET A 1 0.03 4.87 43.49
CA MET A 1 1.21 5.73 43.48
C MET A 1 2.26 5.37 44.54
N GLU A 2 1.90 4.98 45.75
CA GLU A 2 2.85 4.75 46.85
C GLU A 2 3.91 3.63 46.59
N LYS A 3 3.63 2.68 45.77
CA LYS A 3 4.54 1.52 45.52
C LYS A 3 5.29 1.58 44.19
N ASN A 4 5.11 2.60 43.36
CA ASN A 4 5.65 2.71 42.01
C ASN A 4 5.42 1.42 41.14
N LYS A 5 4.32 0.68 41.40
CA LYS A 5 3.94 -0.54 40.69
C LYS A 5 2.50 -0.43 40.19
N ARG A 6 2.31 -0.99 39.02
CA ARG A 6 1.02 -1.05 38.30
C ARG A 6 0.20 -2.26 38.76
N ALA A 7 -1.06 -2.32 38.34
CA ALA A 7 -1.97 -3.42 38.68
C ALA A 7 -1.48 -4.79 38.19
N ASP A 8 -0.78 -4.84 37.07
CA ASP A 8 -0.18 -6.03 36.49
C ASP A 8 1.26 -6.32 36.97
N GLY A 9 1.78 -5.53 37.93
CA GLY A 9 3.09 -5.68 38.52
C GLY A 9 4.24 -5.01 37.76
N ARG A 10 3.99 -4.42 36.58
CA ARG A 10 5.00 -3.67 35.83
C ARG A 10 5.41 -2.36 36.53
N GLU A 11 6.56 -1.85 36.13
CA GLU A 11 6.97 -0.47 36.46
C GLU A 11 6.17 0.54 35.59
N LEU A 12 6.15 1.80 36.00
CA LEU A 12 5.32 2.85 35.39
C LEU A 12 5.58 3.06 33.88
N LYS A 13 6.85 2.94 33.46
CA LYS A 13 7.29 3.16 32.07
C LYS A 13 7.68 1.83 31.36
N GLN A 14 7.30 0.69 31.91
CA GLN A 14 7.60 -0.61 31.34
C GLN A 14 6.55 -1.02 30.31
N LEU A 15 7.02 -1.45 29.13
CA LEU A 15 6.18 -2.07 28.11
C LEU A 15 5.76 -3.49 28.52
N ARG A 16 4.61 -3.93 28.04
CA ARG A 16 4.26 -5.36 28.02
C ARG A 16 5.23 -6.15 27.14
N PRO A 17 5.35 -7.47 27.31
CA PRO A 17 6.07 -8.30 26.35
C PRO A 17 5.52 -8.09 24.93
N LEU A 18 6.42 -7.86 23.96
CA LEU A 18 6.09 -7.61 22.57
C LEU A 18 6.37 -8.85 21.73
N THR A 19 5.48 -9.17 20.80
CA THR A 19 5.66 -10.20 19.77
C THR A 19 5.27 -9.61 18.42
N ALA A 20 6.12 -9.84 17.42
CA ALA A 20 5.92 -9.36 16.06
C ALA A 20 6.26 -10.50 15.09
N GLU A 21 5.31 -10.89 14.25
CA GLU A 21 5.45 -11.96 13.27
C GLU A 21 4.88 -11.54 11.93
N ILE A 22 5.50 -11.97 10.85
CA ILE A 22 5.01 -11.76 9.48
C ILE A 22 4.70 -13.09 8.81
N ASN A 23 3.92 -13.03 7.72
CA ASN A 23 3.55 -14.21 6.94
C ASN A 23 2.86 -15.29 7.78
N CYS A 24 1.99 -14.86 8.71
CA CYS A 24 1.25 -15.74 9.62
C CYS A 24 0.18 -16.57 8.91
N LEU A 25 -0.19 -16.20 7.68
CA LEU A 25 -1.20 -16.85 6.86
C LEU A 25 -0.58 -17.41 5.56
N PRO A 26 -1.28 -18.35 4.89
CA PRO A 26 -0.84 -18.89 3.61
C PRO A 26 -0.59 -17.80 2.56
N SER A 27 0.28 -18.10 1.59
CA SER A 27 0.74 -17.17 0.54
C SER A 27 -0.34 -16.67 -0.43
N VAL A 28 -1.58 -17.13 -0.31
CA VAL A 28 -2.73 -16.56 -1.04
C VAL A 28 -3.05 -15.12 -0.58
N VAL A 29 -2.65 -14.76 0.64
CA VAL A 29 -2.75 -13.40 1.15
C VAL A 29 -1.51 -12.62 0.69
N HIS A 30 -1.70 -11.37 0.23
CA HIS A 30 -0.59 -10.59 -0.31
C HIS A 30 0.45 -10.23 0.76
N GLY A 31 0.00 -9.94 1.99
CA GLY A 31 0.85 -9.77 3.17
C GLY A 31 0.04 -9.95 4.43
N SER A 32 0.66 -10.54 5.46
CA SER A 32 0.03 -10.72 6.76
C SER A 32 1.03 -10.51 7.88
N ALA A 33 0.56 -9.99 9.01
CA ALA A 33 1.35 -9.80 10.21
C ALA A 33 0.52 -9.96 11.47
N LEU A 34 1.15 -10.47 12.51
CA LEU A 34 0.62 -10.53 13.86
C LEU A 34 1.47 -9.62 14.74
N PHE A 35 0.81 -8.80 15.52
CA PHE A 35 1.47 -7.99 16.55
C PHE A 35 0.74 -8.13 17.87
N ALA A 36 1.48 -8.51 18.91
CA ALA A 36 0.95 -8.68 20.24
C ALA A 36 1.72 -7.84 21.27
N ARG A 37 1.00 -7.37 22.28
CA ARG A 37 1.50 -6.73 23.50
C ARG A 37 0.81 -7.32 24.71
N GLY A 38 1.47 -8.26 25.40
CA GLY A 38 0.82 -9.03 26.45
C GLY A 38 -0.48 -9.65 25.94
N GLU A 39 -1.58 -9.35 26.61
CA GLU A 39 -2.94 -9.82 26.29
C GLU A 39 -3.67 -8.91 25.26
N THR A 40 -2.97 -8.27 24.37
CA THR A 40 -3.56 -7.51 23.24
C THR A 40 -2.91 -7.97 21.97
N MET A 41 -3.70 -8.55 21.07
CA MET A 41 -3.22 -9.15 19.83
C MET A 41 -4.07 -8.71 18.64
N ALA A 42 -3.40 -8.22 17.59
CA ALA A 42 -4.01 -7.87 16.31
C ALA A 42 -3.32 -8.61 15.17
N MET A 43 -4.11 -9.20 14.28
CA MET A 43 -3.66 -9.78 13.03
C MET A 43 -4.10 -8.87 11.88
N ALA A 44 -3.19 -8.45 11.03
CA ALA A 44 -3.48 -7.60 9.89
C ALA A 44 -3.17 -8.31 8.57
N LEU A 45 -4.05 -8.11 7.60
CA LEU A 45 -3.97 -8.65 6.25
C LEU A 45 -3.96 -7.50 5.26
N ALA A 46 -2.92 -7.44 4.43
CA ALA A 46 -2.81 -6.48 3.34
C ALA A 46 -3.27 -7.11 2.02
N THR A 47 -4.08 -6.40 1.28
CA THR A 47 -4.53 -6.75 -0.07
C THR A 47 -4.19 -5.60 -1.00
N LEU A 48 -3.57 -5.92 -2.13
CA LEU A 48 -3.23 -4.98 -3.20
C LEU A 48 -4.19 -5.21 -4.37
N ALA A 49 -4.63 -4.15 -5.00
CA ALA A 49 -5.53 -4.21 -6.15
C ALA A 49 -5.16 -3.10 -7.16
N PRO A 50 -5.62 -3.17 -8.41
CA PRO A 50 -5.52 -2.06 -9.34
C PRO A 50 -6.13 -0.77 -8.80
N LEU A 51 -5.66 0.39 -9.27
CA LEU A 51 -6.14 1.71 -8.81
C LEU A 51 -7.64 1.92 -9.03
N GLU A 52 -8.24 1.26 -10.00
CA GLU A 52 -9.69 1.30 -10.28
C GLU A 52 -10.53 0.79 -9.11
N GLU A 53 -9.96 -0.09 -8.30
CA GLU A 53 -10.61 -0.63 -7.09
C GLU A 53 -10.54 0.33 -5.88
N ARG A 54 -10.05 1.55 -6.08
CA ARG A 54 -10.12 2.61 -5.07
C ARG A 54 -11.57 2.92 -4.72
N GLN A 55 -11.81 3.30 -3.48
CA GLN A 55 -13.13 3.68 -3.01
C GLN A 55 -13.48 5.08 -3.55
N TYR A 56 -14.66 5.19 -4.17
CA TYR A 56 -15.27 6.46 -4.55
C TYR A 56 -16.33 6.84 -3.52
N PHE A 57 -16.38 8.10 -3.14
CA PHE A 57 -17.40 8.60 -2.22
C PHE A 57 -17.70 10.07 -2.51
N ASP A 58 -18.93 10.47 -2.21
CA ASP A 58 -19.36 11.86 -2.31
C ASP A 58 -18.85 12.64 -1.08
N SER A 59 -18.16 13.72 -1.32
CA SER A 59 -17.72 14.63 -0.26
C SER A 59 -18.84 15.60 0.14
N TYR A 60 -18.99 15.86 1.44
CA TYR A 60 -19.91 16.89 1.94
C TYR A 60 -19.58 18.31 1.42
N THR A 61 -18.36 18.55 0.98
CA THR A 61 -17.92 19.83 0.41
C THR A 61 -18.22 19.94 -1.09
N GLY A 62 -18.80 18.90 -1.68
CA GLY A 62 -19.18 18.82 -3.08
C GLY A 62 -18.09 18.18 -3.97
N GLY A 63 -18.52 17.28 -4.86
CA GLY A 63 -17.68 16.52 -5.78
C GLY A 63 -17.37 15.11 -5.32
N GLU A 64 -16.98 14.29 -6.28
CA GLU A 64 -16.46 12.93 -6.03
C GLU A 64 -15.05 13.04 -5.45
N ASP A 65 -14.78 12.23 -4.43
CA ASP A 65 -13.47 12.06 -3.84
C ASP A 65 -13.09 10.59 -3.85
N THR A 66 -11.80 10.28 -3.81
CA THR A 66 -11.30 8.91 -3.93
C THR A 66 -10.36 8.57 -2.81
N LYS A 67 -10.38 7.32 -2.39
CA LYS A 67 -9.54 6.80 -1.33
C LYS A 67 -8.92 5.48 -1.78
N ARG A 68 -7.61 5.46 -1.95
CA ARG A 68 -6.87 4.26 -2.37
C ARG A 68 -6.28 3.45 -1.22
N PHE A 69 -6.07 4.05 -0.05
CA PHE A 69 -5.67 3.34 1.16
C PHE A 69 -6.85 3.23 2.11
N ILE A 70 -7.22 2.01 2.47
CA ILE A 70 -8.39 1.69 3.28
C ILE A 70 -7.94 0.76 4.40
N LEU A 71 -8.31 1.07 5.65
CA LEU A 71 -8.09 0.21 6.79
C LEU A 71 -9.40 -0.13 7.47
N HIS A 72 -9.75 -1.41 7.48
CA HIS A 72 -10.88 -1.95 8.23
C HIS A 72 -10.39 -2.55 9.54
N TYR A 73 -11.02 -2.15 10.63
CA TYR A 73 -10.75 -2.63 11.98
C TYR A 73 -11.94 -3.44 12.46
N ASN A 74 -11.71 -4.70 12.80
CA ASN A 74 -12.73 -5.62 13.26
C ASN A 74 -12.44 -6.03 14.72
N PHE A 75 -13.45 -5.84 15.57
CA PHE A 75 -13.37 -6.11 17.00
C PHE A 75 -14.46 -7.10 17.41
N PRO A 76 -14.25 -8.39 17.15
CA PRO A 76 -15.24 -9.41 17.44
C PRO A 76 -15.41 -9.62 18.96
N PRO A 77 -16.60 -10.04 19.43
CA PRO A 77 -16.87 -10.25 20.86
C PRO A 77 -15.86 -11.16 21.56
N PHE A 78 -15.38 -12.19 20.88
CA PHE A 78 -14.43 -13.15 21.47
C PHE A 78 -13.10 -12.50 21.87
N SER A 79 -12.72 -11.34 21.27
CA SER A 79 -11.47 -10.64 21.60
C SER A 79 -11.41 -10.16 23.06
N VAL A 80 -12.54 -10.03 23.72
CA VAL A 80 -12.68 -9.71 25.16
C VAL A 80 -13.29 -10.86 25.96
N GLY A 81 -13.38 -12.07 25.38
CA GLY A 81 -13.96 -13.24 26.03
C GLY A 81 -15.51 -13.23 26.06
N ASP A 82 -16.15 -12.35 25.32
CA ASP A 82 -17.60 -12.24 25.27
C ASP A 82 -18.21 -13.09 24.16
N THR A 83 -19.49 -13.43 24.32
CA THR A 83 -20.33 -14.00 23.26
C THR A 83 -21.20 -12.88 22.66
N GLY A 84 -21.37 -12.88 21.34
CA GLY A 84 -22.16 -11.86 20.68
C GLY A 84 -22.42 -12.17 19.21
N ARG A 85 -23.27 -11.35 18.57
CA ARG A 85 -23.52 -11.45 17.13
C ARG A 85 -22.38 -10.80 16.36
N PHE A 86 -21.94 -11.47 15.32
CA PHE A 86 -21.19 -10.83 14.26
C PHE A 86 -22.16 -9.99 13.42
N GLY A 87 -21.94 -8.68 13.39
CA GLY A 87 -22.81 -7.73 12.71
C GLY A 87 -22.00 -6.72 11.91
N GLY A 88 -22.67 -5.65 11.46
CA GLY A 88 -21.97 -4.50 10.85
C GLY A 88 -21.09 -3.79 11.87
N GLN A 89 -20.10 -3.05 11.38
CA GLN A 89 -19.15 -2.29 12.20
C GLN A 89 -19.88 -1.30 13.14
N ASN A 90 -19.50 -1.32 14.39
CA ASN A 90 -19.99 -0.36 15.38
C ASN A 90 -19.18 0.95 15.35
N ARG A 91 -19.64 1.98 16.07
CA ARG A 91 -18.97 3.30 16.12
C ARG A 91 -17.52 3.23 16.63
N ARG A 92 -17.24 2.31 17.56
CA ARG A 92 -15.89 2.11 18.11
C ARG A 92 -14.96 1.54 17.04
N GLU A 93 -15.43 0.55 16.29
CA GLU A 93 -14.65 -0.06 15.19
C GLU A 93 -14.34 0.96 14.10
N ILE A 94 -15.33 1.78 13.71
CA ILE A 94 -15.14 2.87 12.74
C ILE A 94 -14.11 3.88 13.25
N GLY A 95 -14.23 4.33 14.51
CA GLY A 95 -13.31 5.31 15.10
C GLY A 95 -11.87 4.79 15.24
N HIS A 96 -11.70 3.56 15.70
CA HIS A 96 -10.37 2.93 15.82
C HIS A 96 -9.75 2.63 14.44
N GLY A 97 -10.54 2.19 13.48
CA GLY A 97 -10.13 2.00 12.09
C GLY A 97 -9.65 3.32 11.47
N ALA A 98 -10.44 4.39 11.62
CA ALA A 98 -10.09 5.71 11.12
C ALA A 98 -8.82 6.29 11.78
N LEU A 99 -8.59 6.02 13.07
CA LEU A 99 -7.35 6.42 13.74
C LEU A 99 -6.14 5.68 13.16
N ALA A 100 -6.22 4.35 13.02
CA ALA A 100 -5.14 3.54 12.49
C ALA A 100 -4.84 3.91 11.03
N GLU A 101 -5.87 4.09 10.21
CA GLU A 101 -5.74 4.49 8.81
C GLU A 101 -5.05 5.84 8.67
N ARG A 102 -5.52 6.88 9.37
CA ARG A 102 -4.92 8.22 9.33
C ARG A 102 -3.47 8.22 9.84
N SER A 103 -3.15 7.30 10.74
CA SER A 103 -1.79 7.18 11.29
C SER A 103 -0.81 6.57 10.29
N ILE A 104 -1.26 5.66 9.41
CA ILE A 104 -0.44 5.00 8.39
C ILE A 104 -0.46 5.76 7.06
N ALA A 105 -1.56 6.40 6.69
CA ALA A 105 -1.72 7.09 5.42
C ALA A 105 -0.55 8.03 5.02
N PRO A 106 0.07 8.82 5.93
CA PRO A 106 1.17 9.71 5.56
C PRO A 106 2.45 9.02 5.08
N VAL A 107 2.59 7.72 5.31
CA VAL A 107 3.77 6.94 4.90
C VAL A 107 3.51 6.02 3.72
N ILE A 108 2.28 5.99 3.20
CA ILE A 108 1.96 5.29 1.96
C ILE A 108 2.64 6.02 0.79
N PRO A 109 3.36 5.32 -0.10
CA PRO A 109 4.03 5.92 -1.25
C PRO A 109 3.02 6.60 -2.18
N ALA A 110 3.46 7.56 -2.98
CA ALA A 110 2.61 8.25 -3.96
C ALA A 110 2.09 7.30 -5.05
N ASP A 111 0.98 7.67 -5.72
CA ASP A 111 0.36 6.85 -6.78
C ASP A 111 1.34 6.56 -7.93
N ALA A 112 2.17 7.55 -8.27
CA ALA A 112 3.18 7.41 -9.32
C ALA A 112 4.28 6.38 -8.99
N ASP A 113 4.61 6.23 -7.69
CA ASP A 113 5.66 5.32 -7.23
C ASP A 113 5.13 3.92 -6.94
N PHE A 114 3.84 3.82 -6.56
CA PHE A 114 3.20 2.56 -6.22
C PHE A 114 1.71 2.59 -6.60
N PRO A 115 1.35 2.27 -7.86
CA PRO A 115 0.02 2.47 -8.44
C PRO A 115 -1.00 1.40 -8.02
N TYR A 116 -1.15 1.17 -6.73
CA TYR A 116 -2.08 0.19 -6.16
C TYR A 116 -3.12 0.84 -5.26
N ALA A 117 -4.35 0.36 -5.33
CA ALA A 117 -5.30 0.46 -4.25
C ALA A 117 -4.90 -0.54 -3.15
N ILE A 118 -4.89 -0.10 -1.91
CA ILE A 118 -4.37 -0.85 -0.77
C ILE A 118 -5.46 -0.98 0.29
N ARG A 119 -5.77 -2.21 0.68
CA ARG A 119 -6.67 -2.50 1.78
C ARG A 119 -5.95 -3.27 2.88
N VAL A 120 -6.07 -2.80 4.12
CA VAL A 120 -5.67 -3.54 5.32
C VAL A 120 -6.93 -3.95 6.08
N SER A 121 -7.09 -5.24 6.37
CA SER A 121 -8.07 -5.74 7.32
C SER A 121 -7.36 -6.13 8.61
N SER A 122 -7.73 -5.52 9.72
CA SER A 122 -7.18 -5.82 11.04
C SER A 122 -8.20 -6.56 11.88
N GLU A 123 -7.86 -7.78 12.27
CA GLU A 123 -8.66 -8.65 13.12
C GLU A 123 -8.10 -8.62 14.54
N VAL A 124 -8.85 -8.10 15.49
CA VAL A 124 -8.44 -8.12 16.89
C VAL A 124 -8.72 -9.49 17.48
N MET A 125 -7.65 -10.21 17.82
CA MET A 125 -7.72 -11.58 18.33
C MET A 125 -7.91 -11.61 19.84
N GLU A 126 -7.26 -10.68 20.55
CA GLU A 126 -7.32 -10.52 21.99
C GLU A 126 -7.18 -9.05 22.38
N SER A 127 -7.84 -8.59 23.44
CA SER A 127 -7.88 -7.18 23.83
C SER A 127 -7.79 -6.98 25.35
N ASN A 128 -6.68 -6.40 25.79
CA ASN A 128 -6.54 -5.80 27.12
C ASN A 128 -5.88 -4.41 27.02
N GLY A 129 -6.59 -3.48 26.37
CA GLY A 129 -6.15 -2.07 26.20
C GLY A 129 -5.36 -1.82 24.91
N SER A 130 -5.68 -0.68 24.29
CA SER A 130 -4.98 -0.07 23.16
C SER A 130 -4.85 -0.95 21.90
N THR A 131 -5.92 -1.64 21.52
CA THR A 131 -5.96 -2.50 20.32
C THR A 131 -5.75 -1.75 19.02
N SER A 132 -6.19 -0.47 18.94
CA SER A 132 -5.94 0.37 17.76
C SER A 132 -4.44 0.59 17.52
N MET A 133 -3.63 0.68 18.59
CA MET A 133 -2.18 0.81 18.50
C MET A 133 -1.50 -0.50 18.07
N ALA A 134 -2.03 -1.65 18.50
CA ALA A 134 -1.60 -2.93 17.97
C ALA A 134 -1.94 -3.08 16.47
N THR A 135 -3.13 -2.60 16.06
CA THR A 135 -3.54 -2.55 14.65
C THR A 135 -2.61 -1.69 13.80
N VAL A 136 -2.15 -0.54 14.28
CA VAL A 136 -1.17 0.29 13.56
C VAL A 136 0.13 -0.47 13.32
N CYS A 137 0.63 -1.17 14.35
CA CYS A 137 1.85 -1.98 14.23
C CYS A 137 1.67 -3.16 13.27
N ALA A 138 0.63 -3.97 13.47
CA ALA A 138 0.33 -5.11 12.59
C ALA A 138 0.04 -4.67 11.16
N GLY A 139 -0.73 -3.58 10.97
CA GLY A 139 -1.03 -3.00 9.66
C GLY A 139 0.23 -2.55 8.91
N THR A 140 1.12 -1.82 9.59
CA THR A 140 2.40 -1.41 9.03
C THR A 140 3.24 -2.63 8.60
N MET A 141 3.34 -3.64 9.45
CA MET A 141 4.09 -4.86 9.14
C MET A 141 3.47 -5.68 8.01
N SER A 142 2.13 -5.77 7.94
CA SER A 142 1.42 -6.47 6.85
C SER A 142 1.62 -5.78 5.51
N LEU A 143 1.71 -4.45 5.47
CA LEU A 143 2.03 -3.67 4.28
C LEU A 143 3.47 -3.93 3.81
N LEU A 144 4.44 -3.91 4.72
CA LEU A 144 5.83 -4.27 4.41
C LEU A 144 5.93 -5.71 3.90
N ALA A 145 5.21 -6.65 4.53
CA ALA A 145 5.16 -8.06 4.10
C ALA A 145 4.50 -8.24 2.72
N ALA A 146 3.59 -7.34 2.33
CA ALA A 146 2.99 -7.30 0.99
C ALA A 146 3.91 -6.67 -0.08
N GLY A 147 5.06 -6.14 0.32
CA GLY A 147 5.99 -5.45 -0.59
C GLY A 147 5.68 -3.97 -0.81
N VAL A 148 4.83 -3.36 0.01
CA VAL A 148 4.55 -1.92 -0.09
C VAL A 148 5.76 -1.12 0.38
N PRO A 149 6.36 -0.26 -0.46
CA PRO A 149 7.54 0.51 -0.11
C PRO A 149 7.17 1.74 0.73
N LEU A 150 6.78 1.50 1.99
CA LEU A 150 6.44 2.57 2.92
C LEU A 150 7.61 3.55 3.08
N ILE A 151 7.31 4.85 3.15
CA ILE A 151 8.33 5.89 3.37
C ILE A 151 9.11 5.62 4.66
N ARG A 152 8.39 5.23 5.73
CA ARG A 152 8.93 4.79 7.02
C ARG A 152 7.91 3.90 7.74
N PRO A 153 8.34 2.96 8.59
CA PRO A 153 7.43 2.19 9.41
C PRO A 153 6.78 3.07 10.48
N VAL A 154 5.52 2.79 10.79
CA VAL A 154 4.73 3.47 11.83
C VAL A 154 4.43 2.50 12.95
N ALA A 155 4.70 2.91 14.19
CA ALA A 155 4.26 2.22 15.39
C ALA A 155 3.29 3.08 16.19
N GLY A 156 2.46 2.43 17.00
CA GLY A 156 1.51 3.07 17.90
C GLY A 156 1.73 2.65 19.34
N ILE A 157 1.56 3.59 20.27
CA ILE A 157 1.67 3.38 21.71
C ILE A 157 0.64 4.22 22.46
N SER A 158 0.26 3.80 23.67
CA SER A 158 -0.59 4.57 24.56
C SER A 158 0.15 5.02 25.82
N VAL A 159 -0.22 6.19 26.31
CA VAL A 159 0.24 6.73 27.59
C VAL A 159 -0.99 7.12 28.41
N GLY A 160 -1.08 6.56 29.61
CA GLY A 160 -2.11 6.91 30.60
C GLY A 160 -1.64 7.96 31.58
N LEU A 161 -2.60 8.57 32.27
CA LEU A 161 -2.38 9.48 33.38
C LEU A 161 -3.25 9.02 34.54
N VAL A 162 -2.66 9.06 35.73
CA VAL A 162 -3.38 8.92 37.01
C VAL A 162 -3.02 10.11 37.86
N THR A 163 -4.03 10.82 38.36
CA THR A 163 -3.86 12.02 39.17
C THR A 163 -4.43 11.85 40.58
N GLU A 164 -3.92 12.61 41.50
CA GLU A 164 -4.43 12.72 42.86
C GLU A 164 -4.71 14.20 43.17
N PHE A 165 -5.92 14.47 43.59
CA PHE A 165 -6.39 15.83 43.89
C PHE A 165 -6.59 16.02 45.40
N ASN A 166 -6.25 17.21 45.86
CA ASN A 166 -6.62 17.73 47.17
C ASN A 166 -7.56 18.94 46.95
N GLY A 167 -8.87 18.70 47.09
CA GLY A 167 -9.88 19.63 46.60
C GLY A 167 -9.80 19.80 45.08
N ASP A 168 -9.65 21.04 44.61
CA ASP A 168 -9.53 21.37 43.19
C ASP A 168 -8.08 21.41 42.69
N GLN A 169 -7.10 21.20 43.57
CA GLN A 169 -5.69 21.25 43.22
C GLN A 169 -5.11 19.88 43.00
N MET A 170 -4.49 19.67 41.83
CA MET A 170 -3.73 18.47 41.54
C MET A 170 -2.48 18.44 42.43
N GLU A 171 -2.42 17.46 43.32
CA GLU A 171 -1.31 17.32 44.29
C GLU A 171 -0.19 16.44 43.71
N ARG A 172 -0.58 15.35 43.02
CA ARG A 172 0.36 14.41 42.42
C ARG A 172 -0.19 13.85 41.10
N TYR A 173 0.69 13.46 40.23
CA TYR A 173 0.34 12.69 39.02
C TYR A 173 1.40 11.65 38.69
N VAL A 174 1.03 10.71 37.84
CA VAL A 174 1.96 9.75 37.26
C VAL A 174 1.50 9.39 35.83
N THR A 175 2.44 9.38 34.89
CA THR A 175 2.20 8.91 33.54
C THR A 175 2.58 7.42 33.42
N LEU A 176 1.75 6.64 32.73
CA LEU A 176 1.88 5.19 32.54
C LEU A 176 2.09 4.88 31.07
N LEU A 177 3.17 4.17 30.73
CA LEU A 177 3.41 3.75 29.35
C LEU A 177 2.71 2.43 29.07
N ASP A 178 2.10 2.28 27.87
CA ASP A 178 1.46 1.05 27.40
C ASP A 178 0.40 0.54 28.39
N ILE A 179 -0.69 1.29 28.51
CA ILE A 179 -1.76 1.02 29.47
C ILE A 179 -2.59 -0.21 29.11
N ILE A 180 -3.06 -0.91 30.15
CA ILE A 180 -4.04 -1.99 30.05
C ILE A 180 -5.47 -1.45 30.20
N GLY A 181 -6.47 -2.30 29.90
CA GLY A 181 -7.88 -1.89 29.92
C GLY A 181 -8.38 -1.34 31.26
N SER A 182 -7.91 -1.86 32.41
CA SER A 182 -8.26 -1.32 33.72
C SER A 182 -7.63 0.04 33.97
N GLU A 183 -6.43 0.31 33.46
CA GLU A 183 -5.75 1.61 33.59
C GLU A 183 -6.40 2.66 32.69
N ASP A 184 -6.92 2.27 31.51
CA ASP A 184 -7.77 3.12 30.68
C ASP A 184 -9.09 3.43 31.40
N PHE A 185 -9.76 2.41 31.99
CA PHE A 185 -11.04 2.58 32.63
C PHE A 185 -10.99 3.48 33.88
N TYR A 186 -10.00 3.28 34.75
CA TYR A 186 -9.87 3.98 36.03
C TYR A 186 -8.92 5.19 35.97
N GLY A 187 -8.11 5.32 34.93
CA GLY A 187 -7.19 6.45 34.75
C GLY A 187 -7.92 7.69 34.24
N ASP A 188 -7.19 8.80 34.23
CA ASP A 188 -7.68 10.13 33.90
C ASP A 188 -7.45 10.54 32.46
N MET A 189 -6.54 9.83 31.77
CA MET A 189 -6.18 10.06 30.37
C MET A 189 -5.81 8.74 29.68
N ASP A 190 -6.26 8.55 28.44
CA ASP A 190 -5.72 7.64 27.43
C ASP A 190 -5.20 8.45 26.24
N PHE A 191 -3.90 8.61 26.16
CA PHE A 191 -3.25 9.34 25.08
C PHE A 191 -2.54 8.39 24.13
N LYS A 192 -3.09 8.20 22.95
CA LYS A 192 -2.56 7.34 21.89
C LYS A 192 -1.73 8.17 20.93
N LEU A 193 -0.52 7.71 20.64
CA LEU A 193 0.42 8.35 19.73
C LEU A 193 0.98 7.35 18.74
N CYS A 194 0.79 7.65 17.45
CA CYS A 194 1.34 6.91 16.34
C CYS A 194 2.41 7.72 15.64
N GLY A 195 3.40 7.05 15.08
CA GLY A 195 4.42 7.75 14.30
C GLY A 195 5.60 6.87 13.93
N THR A 196 6.48 7.50 13.18
CA THR A 196 7.75 6.94 12.73
C THR A 196 8.87 7.31 13.72
N ASP A 197 10.09 6.96 13.40
CA ASP A 197 11.30 7.45 14.06
C ASP A 197 11.47 8.98 13.92
N ALA A 198 10.98 9.57 12.82
CA ALA A 198 11.11 10.99 12.52
C ALA A 198 10.05 11.87 13.20
N GLY A 199 8.83 11.35 13.47
CA GLY A 199 7.77 12.17 14.04
C GLY A 199 6.44 11.45 14.24
N VAL A 200 5.46 12.19 14.73
CA VAL A 200 4.08 11.74 14.97
C VAL A 200 3.29 11.83 13.66
N THR A 201 2.56 10.76 13.32
CA THR A 201 1.67 10.70 12.16
C THR A 201 0.20 10.73 12.53
N GLY A 202 -0.14 10.35 13.77
CA GLY A 202 -1.50 10.37 14.26
C GLY A 202 -1.57 10.33 15.79
N TYR A 203 -2.64 10.85 16.34
CA TYR A 203 -2.88 10.81 17.77
C TYR A 203 -4.37 10.81 18.11
N GLN A 204 -4.69 10.34 19.31
CA GLN A 204 -5.99 10.48 19.96
C GLN A 204 -5.76 10.76 21.43
N LEU A 205 -6.35 11.83 21.95
CA LEU A 205 -6.37 12.16 23.37
C LEU A 205 -7.80 11.95 23.89
N ASP A 206 -7.95 11.05 24.84
CA ASP A 206 -9.16 10.88 25.63
C ASP A 206 -8.86 11.32 27.08
N LEU A 207 -9.51 12.38 27.50
CA LEU A 207 -9.27 13.02 28.79
C LEU A 207 -10.56 13.06 29.59
N LYS A 208 -10.52 12.50 30.81
CA LYS A 208 -11.67 12.46 31.73
C LYS A 208 -11.68 13.66 32.71
N LEU A 209 -10.64 14.49 32.66
CA LEU A 209 -10.51 15.73 33.40
C LEU A 209 -10.92 16.92 32.54
N PRO A 210 -11.34 18.06 33.17
CA PRO A 210 -11.63 19.29 32.43
C PRO A 210 -10.43 19.84 31.63
N GLY A 211 -9.21 19.48 32.02
CA GLY A 211 -7.95 19.86 31.40
C GLY A 211 -6.77 19.34 32.19
N ILE A 212 -5.60 19.36 31.56
CA ILE A 212 -4.30 19.06 32.22
C ILE A 212 -3.28 20.13 31.87
N PRO A 213 -2.29 20.37 32.77
CA PRO A 213 -1.15 21.24 32.49
C PRO A 213 -0.37 20.78 31.26
N LEU A 214 0.19 21.74 30.51
CA LEU A 214 0.93 21.44 29.26
C LEU A 214 2.22 20.64 29.51
N ASP A 215 2.87 20.81 30.63
CA ASP A 215 4.06 20.06 31.04
C ASP A 215 3.77 18.58 31.23
N ILE A 216 2.59 18.19 31.69
CA ILE A 216 2.15 16.79 31.78
C ILE A 216 1.95 16.23 30.38
N LEU A 217 1.35 16.99 29.46
CA LEU A 217 1.17 16.57 28.06
C LEU A 217 2.52 16.42 27.37
N GLU A 218 3.45 17.34 27.60
CA GLU A 218 4.81 17.25 27.07
C GLU A 218 5.53 16.01 27.61
N GLU A 219 5.46 15.71 28.89
CA GLU A 219 5.99 14.47 29.47
C GLU A 219 5.40 13.23 28.77
N ALA A 220 4.07 13.21 28.61
CA ALA A 220 3.39 12.08 27.94
C ALA A 220 3.88 11.87 26.50
N ILE A 221 4.12 12.94 25.74
CA ILE A 221 4.68 12.88 24.39
C ILE A 221 6.10 12.30 24.40
N TYR A 222 6.97 12.71 25.32
CA TYR A 222 8.33 12.16 25.44
C TYR A 222 8.33 10.68 25.86
N VAL A 223 7.46 10.32 26.80
CA VAL A 223 7.26 8.92 27.22
C VAL A 223 6.80 8.06 26.05
N ALA A 224 5.81 8.56 25.28
CA ALA A 224 5.32 7.88 24.08
C ALA A 224 6.40 7.76 23.00
N LYS A 225 7.24 8.78 22.79
CA LYS A 225 8.34 8.74 21.82
C LYS A 225 9.31 7.60 22.13
N LYS A 226 9.70 7.44 23.40
CA LYS A 226 10.60 6.37 23.83
C LYS A 226 9.96 4.99 23.62
N GLY A 227 8.74 4.79 24.13
CA GLY A 227 8.03 3.53 23.98
C GLY A 227 7.77 3.15 22.52
N ARG A 228 7.46 4.14 21.66
CA ARG A 228 7.30 3.94 20.22
C ARG A 228 8.61 3.51 19.56
N SER A 229 9.75 4.07 19.97
CA SER A 229 11.06 3.62 19.47
C SER A 229 11.33 2.17 19.81
N ASP A 230 11.01 1.73 21.03
CA ASP A 230 11.20 0.34 21.45
C ASP A 230 10.29 -0.60 20.66
N VAL A 231 9.03 -0.20 20.40
CA VAL A 231 8.10 -0.95 19.52
C VAL A 231 8.62 -1.03 18.09
N LEU A 232 9.11 0.07 17.51
CA LEU A 232 9.69 0.09 16.16
C LEU A 232 10.89 -0.85 16.03
N ASN A 233 11.72 -0.98 17.07
CA ASN A 233 12.85 -1.91 17.07
C ASN A 233 12.38 -3.37 16.96
N VAL A 234 11.36 -3.77 17.74
CA VAL A 234 10.80 -5.13 17.67
C VAL A 234 10.15 -5.39 16.29
N MET A 235 9.43 -4.41 15.74
CA MET A 235 8.89 -4.52 14.38
C MET A 235 10.00 -4.67 13.33
N HIS A 236 11.10 -3.92 13.49
CA HIS A 236 12.25 -3.98 12.60
C HIS A 236 12.98 -5.34 12.65
N GLU A 237 13.06 -5.96 13.82
CA GLU A 237 13.59 -7.33 13.96
C GLU A 237 12.76 -8.35 13.18
N ALA A 238 11.44 -8.17 13.12
CA ALA A 238 10.55 -9.05 12.36
C ALA A 238 10.57 -8.76 10.85
N ILE A 239 10.61 -7.47 10.46
CA ILE A 239 10.69 -7.03 9.07
C ILE A 239 11.38 -5.67 8.97
N ALA A 240 12.60 -5.66 8.40
CA ALA A 240 13.45 -4.48 8.31
C ALA A 240 13.18 -3.62 7.05
N ALA A 241 12.68 -4.24 5.98
CA ALA A 241 12.43 -3.61 4.70
C ALA A 241 11.23 -4.27 4.00
N PRO A 242 10.62 -3.62 3.00
CA PRO A 242 9.57 -4.24 2.20
C PRO A 242 10.02 -5.58 1.63
N ALA A 243 9.19 -6.60 1.77
CA ALA A 243 9.41 -7.92 1.19
C ALA A 243 9.21 -7.90 -0.33
N GLU A 244 9.55 -8.98 -1.01
CA GLU A 244 9.11 -9.18 -2.38
C GLU A 244 7.58 -9.28 -2.42
N MET A 245 6.99 -8.65 -3.43
CA MET A 245 5.55 -8.67 -3.63
C MET A 245 5.07 -10.12 -3.83
N SER A 246 3.97 -10.48 -3.17
CA SER A 246 3.34 -11.79 -3.32
C SER A 246 3.13 -12.16 -4.79
N PRO A 247 3.39 -13.41 -5.20
CA PRO A 247 3.09 -13.86 -6.55
C PRO A 247 1.60 -13.80 -6.90
N ASN A 248 0.73 -13.71 -5.90
CA ASN A 248 -0.72 -13.58 -6.05
C ASN A 248 -1.20 -12.12 -6.11
N ALA A 249 -0.33 -11.16 -5.80
CA ALA A 249 -0.65 -9.75 -5.99
C ALA A 249 -0.68 -9.41 -7.49
N PRO A 250 -1.63 -8.58 -7.95
CA PRO A 250 -1.66 -8.16 -9.35
C PRO A 250 -0.35 -7.43 -9.70
N ARG A 251 0.20 -7.76 -10.86
CA ARG A 251 1.36 -7.06 -11.41
C ARG A 251 0.87 -5.84 -12.17
N ILE A 252 1.48 -4.71 -11.92
CA ILE A 252 1.13 -3.44 -12.55
C ILE A 252 2.39 -2.79 -13.09
N GLU A 253 2.35 -2.40 -14.35
CA GLU A 253 3.33 -1.51 -14.95
C GLU A 253 2.62 -0.34 -15.62
N SER A 254 3.29 0.80 -15.62
CA SER A 254 2.79 2.01 -16.25
C SER A 254 3.76 2.46 -17.33
N THR A 255 3.21 2.81 -18.49
CA THR A 255 3.96 3.42 -19.59
C THR A 255 3.28 4.69 -20.03
N LYS A 256 3.99 5.56 -20.74
CA LYS A 256 3.41 6.80 -21.23
C LYS A 256 3.43 6.83 -22.76
N ILE A 257 2.28 7.12 -23.34
CA ILE A 257 2.13 7.33 -24.77
C ILE A 257 1.74 8.80 -25.02
N PRO A 258 1.98 9.34 -26.23
CA PRO A 258 1.48 10.67 -26.59
C PRO A 258 -0.05 10.73 -26.47
N ALA A 259 -0.57 11.75 -25.76
CA ALA A 259 -2.00 11.88 -25.49
C ALA A 259 -2.85 12.01 -26.80
N ASP A 260 -2.30 12.60 -27.84
CA ASP A 260 -2.92 12.70 -29.17
C ASP A 260 -3.04 11.35 -29.89
N ARG A 261 -2.31 10.32 -29.41
CA ARG A 261 -2.30 8.97 -29.97
C ARG A 261 -3.09 7.92 -29.15
N ILE A 262 -3.78 8.35 -28.08
CA ILE A 262 -4.64 7.46 -27.27
C ILE A 262 -5.66 6.73 -28.18
N GLY A 263 -6.26 7.45 -29.14
CA GLY A 263 -7.20 6.86 -30.09
C GLY A 263 -6.62 5.73 -30.95
N GLU A 264 -5.32 5.72 -31.20
CA GLU A 264 -4.62 4.64 -31.92
C GLU A 264 -4.54 3.37 -31.06
N LEU A 265 -4.23 3.50 -29.78
CA LEU A 265 -4.21 2.37 -28.84
C LEU A 265 -5.60 1.75 -28.65
N ILE A 266 -6.62 2.60 -28.50
CA ILE A 266 -8.00 2.14 -28.34
C ILE A 266 -8.49 1.48 -29.63
N GLY A 267 -8.22 2.10 -30.77
CA GLY A 267 -8.68 1.66 -32.09
C GLY A 267 -10.19 1.83 -32.29
N PRO A 268 -10.70 1.63 -33.54
CA PRO A 268 -12.11 1.78 -33.85
C PRO A 268 -13.00 0.86 -33.00
N GLY A 269 -13.90 1.46 -32.21
CA GLY A 269 -14.78 0.70 -31.29
C GLY A 269 -14.06 -0.14 -30.24
N GLY A 270 -12.82 0.25 -29.86
CA GLY A 270 -12.01 -0.47 -28.86
C GLY A 270 -11.34 -1.73 -29.42
N LYS A 271 -11.23 -1.90 -30.73
CA LYS A 271 -10.74 -3.14 -31.35
C LYS A 271 -9.29 -3.47 -30.96
N ASN A 272 -8.41 -2.45 -30.98
CA ASN A 272 -6.98 -2.67 -30.72
C ASN A 272 -6.73 -3.03 -29.26
N ILE A 273 -7.27 -2.24 -28.34
CA ILE A 273 -7.09 -2.49 -26.91
C ILE A 273 -7.65 -3.87 -26.50
N LYS A 274 -8.84 -4.24 -27.00
CA LYS A 274 -9.44 -5.56 -26.75
C LYS A 274 -8.62 -6.70 -27.32
N ALA A 275 -7.96 -6.50 -28.48
CA ALA A 275 -7.08 -7.51 -29.06
C ALA A 275 -5.83 -7.72 -28.19
N ILE A 276 -5.22 -6.62 -27.68
CA ILE A 276 -4.07 -6.69 -26.77
C ILE A 276 -4.47 -7.40 -25.46
N GLN A 277 -5.59 -7.01 -24.85
CA GLN A 277 -6.12 -7.65 -23.65
C GLN A 277 -6.39 -9.14 -23.84
N ALA A 278 -7.00 -9.52 -24.95
CA ALA A 278 -7.29 -10.93 -25.26
C ALA A 278 -6.02 -11.78 -25.50
N GLU A 279 -4.98 -11.18 -26.11
CA GLU A 279 -3.73 -11.87 -26.42
C GLU A 279 -2.84 -12.02 -25.16
N SER A 280 -2.78 -10.99 -24.34
CA SER A 280 -1.91 -10.96 -23.16
C SER A 280 -2.57 -11.51 -21.89
N GLY A 281 -3.90 -11.49 -21.82
CA GLY A 281 -4.66 -11.75 -20.58
C GLY A 281 -4.49 -10.65 -19.54
N ALA A 282 -4.03 -9.46 -19.95
CA ALA A 282 -3.86 -8.29 -19.11
C ALA A 282 -5.04 -7.32 -19.31
N ASP A 283 -5.36 -6.55 -18.28
CA ASP A 283 -6.25 -5.40 -18.38
C ASP A 283 -5.44 -4.14 -18.61
N ILE A 284 -5.99 -3.21 -19.40
CA ILE A 284 -5.32 -1.96 -19.78
C ILE A 284 -6.26 -0.79 -19.52
N ASN A 285 -5.78 0.16 -18.72
CA ASN A 285 -6.46 1.43 -18.48
C ASN A 285 -5.61 2.59 -19.01
N ILE A 286 -6.25 3.65 -19.51
CA ILE A 286 -5.59 4.78 -20.15
C ILE A 286 -6.14 6.06 -19.54
N GLU A 287 -5.25 6.88 -19.01
CA GLU A 287 -5.60 8.21 -18.51
C GLU A 287 -5.57 9.26 -19.62
N GLU A 288 -6.25 10.37 -19.41
CA GLU A 288 -6.36 11.46 -20.41
C GLU A 288 -5.00 12.09 -20.75
N ASP A 289 -4.02 12.00 -19.86
CA ASP A 289 -2.66 12.53 -20.05
C ASP A 289 -1.75 11.59 -20.88
N GLY A 290 -2.27 10.42 -21.30
CA GLY A 290 -1.55 9.40 -22.04
C GLY A 290 -0.82 8.36 -21.16
N THR A 291 -1.01 8.38 -19.85
CA THR A 291 -0.51 7.31 -18.97
C THR A 291 -1.33 6.04 -19.18
N VAL A 292 -0.65 4.94 -19.46
CA VAL A 292 -1.25 3.62 -19.71
C VAL A 292 -0.85 2.71 -18.55
N HIS A 293 -1.83 2.27 -17.79
CA HIS A 293 -1.67 1.29 -16.71
C HIS A 293 -2.04 -0.09 -17.25
N ILE A 294 -1.14 -1.05 -17.09
CA ILE A 294 -1.31 -2.43 -17.52
C ILE A 294 -1.29 -3.32 -16.29
N TYR A 295 -2.33 -4.12 -16.13
CA TYR A 295 -2.55 -5.00 -14.98
C TYR A 295 -2.61 -6.43 -15.44
N ALA A 296 -1.86 -7.33 -14.79
CA ALA A 296 -1.96 -8.75 -15.07
C ALA A 296 -1.82 -9.58 -13.80
N SER A 297 -2.50 -10.71 -13.75
CA SER A 297 -2.36 -11.70 -12.68
C SER A 297 -1.03 -12.45 -12.72
N LYS A 298 -0.33 -12.44 -13.88
CA LYS A 298 0.97 -13.09 -14.09
C LYS A 298 1.93 -12.17 -14.82
N GLN A 299 3.21 -12.27 -14.50
CA GLN A 299 4.27 -11.48 -15.13
C GLN A 299 4.31 -11.65 -16.66
N GLU A 300 4.13 -12.88 -17.15
CA GLU A 300 4.14 -13.19 -18.59
C GLU A 300 3.09 -12.38 -19.38
N GLY A 301 1.90 -12.22 -18.81
CA GLY A 301 0.83 -11.41 -19.40
C GLY A 301 1.15 -9.93 -19.41
N LEU A 302 1.76 -9.41 -18.32
CA LEU A 302 2.20 -8.04 -18.22
C LEU A 302 3.27 -7.72 -19.25
N ASP A 303 4.33 -8.54 -19.33
CA ASP A 303 5.44 -8.39 -20.29
C ASP A 303 4.92 -8.39 -21.74
N ARG A 304 3.97 -9.30 -22.02
CA ARG A 304 3.37 -9.38 -23.37
C ARG A 304 2.55 -8.14 -23.71
N ALA A 305 1.74 -7.64 -22.79
CA ALA A 305 0.96 -6.42 -23.03
C ALA A 305 1.86 -5.21 -23.21
N MET A 306 2.91 -5.07 -22.36
CA MET A 306 3.91 -4.01 -22.48
C MET A 306 4.64 -4.05 -23.81
N GLU A 307 5.03 -5.23 -24.28
CA GLU A 307 5.64 -5.41 -25.60
C GLU A 307 4.71 -4.93 -26.71
N LEU A 308 3.45 -5.35 -26.69
CA LEU A 308 2.46 -5.00 -27.72
C LEU A 308 2.18 -3.48 -27.74
N VAL A 309 1.99 -2.87 -26.57
CA VAL A 309 1.78 -1.42 -26.44
C VAL A 309 3.03 -0.67 -26.93
N THR A 310 4.21 -1.02 -26.42
CA THR A 310 5.46 -0.35 -26.82
C THR A 310 5.72 -0.45 -28.32
N ARG A 311 5.46 -1.62 -28.92
CA ARG A 311 5.62 -1.85 -30.35
C ARG A 311 4.72 -0.97 -31.19
N MET A 312 3.50 -0.67 -30.76
CA MET A 312 2.59 0.22 -31.48
C MET A 312 3.10 1.68 -31.55
N PHE A 313 3.78 2.13 -30.47
CA PHE A 313 4.24 3.51 -30.36
C PHE A 313 5.73 3.69 -30.66
N LYS A 314 6.45 2.56 -30.89
CA LYS A 314 7.86 2.64 -31.28
C LYS A 314 8.01 3.48 -32.56
N THR A 315 8.91 4.45 -32.51
CA THR A 315 9.34 5.21 -33.69
C THR A 315 10.54 4.50 -34.31
N ILE A 316 10.61 4.56 -35.64
CA ILE A 316 11.73 4.01 -36.37
C ILE A 316 12.93 4.93 -36.14
N GLU A 317 14.02 4.39 -35.60
CA GLU A 317 15.25 5.14 -35.35
C GLU A 317 16.34 4.73 -36.34
N ILE A 318 17.15 5.71 -36.78
CA ILE A 318 18.24 5.47 -37.71
C ILE A 318 19.34 4.69 -36.98
N GLY A 319 19.74 3.54 -37.55
CA GLY A 319 20.78 2.66 -36.98
C GLY A 319 20.24 1.46 -36.21
N GLU A 320 18.92 1.34 -36.03
CA GLU A 320 18.32 0.14 -35.49
C GLU A 320 18.11 -0.94 -36.57
N LEU A 321 18.21 -2.20 -36.14
CA LEU A 321 17.92 -3.35 -37.01
C LEU A 321 16.47 -3.81 -36.85
N TYR A 322 15.75 -3.88 -37.94
CA TYR A 322 14.36 -4.32 -37.96
C TYR A 322 14.21 -5.60 -38.81
N THR A 323 13.40 -6.52 -38.35
CA THR A 323 13.01 -7.72 -39.08
C THR A 323 11.52 -7.69 -39.33
N GLY A 324 11.11 -7.76 -40.58
CA GLY A 324 9.70 -7.67 -40.92
C GLY A 324 9.35 -8.47 -42.17
N LYS A 325 8.06 -8.53 -42.49
CA LYS A 325 7.53 -9.23 -43.65
C LYS A 325 7.46 -8.30 -44.85
N ILE A 326 7.85 -8.77 -46.04
CA ILE A 326 7.66 -8.03 -47.28
C ILE A 326 6.17 -7.94 -47.60
N VAL A 327 5.65 -6.73 -47.69
CA VAL A 327 4.23 -6.43 -47.96
C VAL A 327 4.00 -6.26 -49.47
N SER A 328 4.96 -5.61 -50.16
CA SER A 328 4.88 -5.44 -51.61
C SER A 328 6.28 -5.29 -52.22
N THR A 329 6.38 -5.56 -53.51
CA THR A 329 7.61 -5.41 -54.28
C THR A 329 7.38 -4.51 -55.48
N THR A 330 8.39 -3.67 -55.81
CA THR A 330 8.38 -2.75 -56.92
C THR A 330 9.66 -2.97 -57.77
N THR A 331 9.77 -2.29 -58.90
CA THR A 331 10.97 -2.37 -59.77
C THR A 331 12.19 -1.71 -59.12
N PHE A 332 12.05 -0.87 -58.14
CA PHE A 332 13.12 -0.16 -57.45
C PHE A 332 13.40 -0.62 -56.02
N GLY A 333 12.61 -1.58 -55.50
CA GLY A 333 12.83 -2.11 -54.15
C GLY A 333 11.67 -2.92 -53.59
N ALA A 334 11.77 -3.27 -52.33
CA ALA A 334 10.73 -3.98 -51.58
C ALA A 334 10.24 -3.13 -50.40
N PHE A 335 8.94 -3.14 -50.16
CA PHE A 335 8.35 -2.56 -48.96
C PHE A 335 8.24 -3.65 -47.90
N MET A 336 8.82 -3.40 -46.76
CA MET A 336 8.79 -4.26 -45.57
C MET A 336 8.00 -3.59 -44.47
N GLU A 337 7.08 -4.33 -43.87
CA GLU A 337 6.44 -3.85 -42.63
C GLU A 337 7.47 -3.88 -41.49
N VAL A 338 7.96 -2.71 -41.15
CA VAL A 338 8.99 -2.48 -40.09
C VAL A 338 8.35 -2.51 -38.71
N LEU A 339 7.20 -1.84 -38.59
CA LEU A 339 6.35 -1.81 -37.42
C LEU A 339 4.87 -1.96 -37.87
N PRO A 340 3.96 -2.39 -36.99
CA PRO A 340 2.56 -2.53 -37.35
C PRO A 340 2.00 -1.29 -38.04
N GLY A 341 1.59 -1.44 -39.32
CA GLY A 341 1.07 -0.33 -40.13
C GLY A 341 2.09 0.70 -40.62
N LYS A 342 3.40 0.42 -40.47
CA LYS A 342 4.48 1.28 -40.99
C LYS A 342 5.41 0.48 -41.90
N ASP A 343 5.39 0.84 -43.17
CA ASP A 343 6.21 0.17 -44.21
C ASP A 343 7.50 0.99 -44.41
N GLY A 344 8.63 0.28 -44.46
CA GLY A 344 9.93 0.83 -44.86
C GLY A 344 10.29 0.36 -46.25
N LEU A 345 10.88 1.22 -47.07
CA LEU A 345 11.39 0.87 -48.41
C LEU A 345 12.84 0.37 -48.27
N ILE A 346 13.08 -0.86 -48.73
CA ILE A 346 14.42 -1.40 -48.96
C ILE A 346 14.73 -1.20 -50.44
N HIS A 347 15.69 -0.29 -50.75
CA HIS A 347 16.05 -0.04 -52.12
C HIS A 347 16.73 -1.27 -52.74
N ILE A 348 16.61 -1.43 -54.04
CA ILE A 348 17.12 -2.60 -54.76
C ILE A 348 18.65 -2.80 -54.63
N SER A 349 19.40 -1.71 -54.38
CA SER A 349 20.83 -1.75 -54.12
C SER A 349 21.21 -2.41 -52.80
N GLU A 350 20.27 -2.42 -51.81
CA GLU A 350 20.49 -2.90 -50.44
C GLU A 350 19.92 -4.31 -50.22
N LEU A 351 19.28 -4.92 -51.26
CA LEU A 351 18.62 -6.22 -51.15
C LEU A 351 19.60 -7.42 -51.12
N ALA A 352 20.86 -7.23 -51.50
CA ALA A 352 21.89 -8.27 -51.41
C ALA A 352 23.30 -7.69 -51.33
N GLU A 353 24.07 -8.05 -50.33
CA GLU A 353 25.50 -7.73 -50.26
C GLU A 353 26.24 -8.29 -51.44
N GLY A 354 26.87 -7.42 -52.25
CA GLY A 354 27.76 -7.80 -53.34
C GLY A 354 27.11 -8.45 -54.58
N ARG A 355 25.77 -8.41 -54.71
CA ARG A 355 25.07 -8.90 -55.91
C ARG A 355 24.08 -7.89 -56.45
N THR A 356 24.12 -7.65 -57.76
CA THR A 356 23.10 -6.84 -58.46
C THR A 356 21.80 -7.62 -58.54
N VAL A 357 20.77 -7.25 -57.75
CA VAL A 357 19.43 -7.85 -57.85
C VAL A 357 18.66 -7.12 -58.93
N LYS A 358 18.19 -7.84 -59.93
CA LYS A 358 17.46 -7.24 -61.07
C LYS A 358 15.97 -7.02 -60.80
N THR A 359 15.39 -7.71 -59.83
CA THR A 359 13.99 -7.58 -59.41
C THR A 359 13.82 -8.05 -57.97
N ALA A 360 12.98 -7.38 -57.18
CA ALA A 360 12.73 -7.65 -55.75
C ALA A 360 11.77 -8.80 -55.46
N VAL A 361 11.48 -9.63 -56.46
CA VAL A 361 10.36 -10.65 -56.43
C VAL A 361 10.64 -11.89 -55.57
N SER A 362 11.86 -12.07 -55.04
CA SER A 362 12.28 -13.33 -54.42
C SER A 362 12.48 -13.31 -52.91
N TYR A 363 12.17 -12.22 -52.21
CA TYR A 363 12.45 -12.11 -50.79
C TYR A 363 11.15 -12.10 -49.94
N THR A 364 11.06 -13.01 -48.98
CA THR A 364 9.92 -13.08 -48.06
C THR A 364 10.22 -12.47 -46.69
N HIS A 365 11.50 -12.38 -46.28
CA HIS A 365 11.97 -11.79 -45.04
C HIS A 365 13.31 -11.13 -45.26
N LEU A 366 13.50 -9.90 -44.73
CA LEU A 366 14.74 -9.13 -44.75
C LEU A 366 14.96 -8.44 -43.41
N THR A 367 16.24 -8.24 -43.08
CA THR A 367 16.65 -7.45 -41.90
C THR A 367 17.23 -6.14 -42.44
N LEU A 368 16.74 -5.03 -41.87
CA LEU A 368 17.20 -3.68 -42.12
C LEU A 368 18.08 -3.20 -41.01
#